data_3aa4b94d35d7b099ab4ac59f4e912bcc
#
_entry.id   3aa4b94d35d7b099ab4ac59f4e912bcc
#
_cell.length_a   1.000
_cell.length_b   1.000
_cell.length_c   1.000
_cell.angle_alpha   90.00
_cell.angle_beta   90.00
_cell.angle_gamma   90.00
#
_symmetry.space_group_name_H-M   'P 1'
#
loop_
_entity.id
_entity.type
_entity.pdbx_description
1 polymer ?
#
loop_
_entity_poly.entity_id
_entity_poly.type
_entity_poly.pdbx_seq_one_letter_code
_entity_poly.pdbx_strand_id
1 'polypeptide(L)'
;MSQILNKNAQISFFFDIIKQEGWLANPKQRVYFGDIDNYYIGEASSIPIYATPSNVNTFQLADDIERLPNNRFKIPIGMRFNYYINEIVSLRTYYRYYFDDWGINSHTANLKVPIKISEKFTLYPSYRYYNQTAADYFAPYEQHISTSEFYTSDYDLSKFNANEYGFGVSYADIFSKLHIWKFGLKSIDLKYNNYKRNTGLIANIISVGFKFVMD
;
A
#
# COMPACT_ATOMS: atom_id res chain seq x y z
N MET A 1 13.61 -8.59 16.33
CA MET A 1 14.10 -9.78 17.09
C MET A 1 13.80 -11.02 16.26
N SER A 2 14.74 -11.98 16.17
CA SER A 2 14.54 -13.23 15.43
C SER A 2 15.01 -14.39 16.29
N GLN A 3 14.25 -15.50 16.29
CA GLN A 3 14.53 -16.70 17.07
C GLN A 3 14.32 -17.97 16.26
N ILE A 4 15.25 -18.89 16.34
CA ILE A 4 15.12 -20.25 15.85
C ILE A 4 14.40 -21.05 16.94
N LEU A 5 13.22 -21.60 16.62
CA LEU A 5 12.43 -22.38 17.55
C LEU A 5 12.91 -23.84 17.58
N ASN A 6 13.23 -24.37 16.42
CA ASN A 6 13.81 -25.69 16.22
C ASN A 6 14.48 -25.78 14.84
N LYS A 7 15.00 -26.95 14.47
CA LYS A 7 15.69 -27.17 13.17
C LYS A 7 14.85 -26.82 11.93
N ASN A 8 13.52 -26.76 12.05
CA ASN A 8 12.61 -26.55 10.94
C ASN A 8 11.84 -25.22 11.04
N ALA A 9 11.88 -24.51 12.18
CA ALA A 9 11.03 -23.36 12.44
C ALA A 9 11.81 -22.15 12.94
N GLN A 10 11.54 -21.01 12.34
CA GLN A 10 12.07 -19.70 12.74
C GLN A 10 10.93 -18.69 12.83
N ILE A 11 10.94 -17.87 13.87
CA ILE A 11 10.04 -16.76 14.05
C ILE A 11 10.81 -15.43 14.17
N SER A 12 10.27 -14.36 13.63
CA SER A 12 10.84 -13.01 13.76
C SER A 12 9.73 -12.03 14.08
N PHE A 13 10.00 -11.15 15.04
CA PHE A 13 9.13 -10.02 15.38
C PHE A 13 9.82 -8.72 15.01
N PHE A 14 9.04 -7.76 14.56
CA PHE A 14 9.50 -6.41 14.25
C PHE A 14 8.42 -5.40 14.62
N PHE A 15 8.84 -4.22 14.97
CA PHE A 15 7.99 -3.04 15.10
C PHE A 15 8.81 -1.83 14.66
N ASP A 16 8.13 -0.83 14.16
CA ASP A 16 8.72 0.45 13.81
C ASP A 16 7.87 1.58 14.43
N ILE A 17 8.48 2.72 14.65
CA ILE A 17 7.84 3.97 15.03
C ILE A 17 8.23 4.98 13.97
N ILE A 18 7.24 5.52 13.26
CA ILE A 18 7.46 6.39 12.11
C ILE A 18 6.71 7.69 12.33
N LYS A 19 7.40 8.82 12.31
CA LYS A 19 6.82 10.15 12.26
C LYS A 19 7.05 10.75 10.88
N GLN A 20 6.00 11.21 10.24
CA GLN A 20 6.04 11.96 9.00
C GLN A 20 5.66 13.40 9.29
N GLU A 21 6.40 14.36 8.72
CA GLU A 21 6.10 15.79 8.81
C GLU A 21 6.27 16.43 7.43
N GLY A 22 5.41 17.38 7.10
CA GLY A 22 5.45 18.13 5.86
C GLY A 22 4.11 18.13 5.13
N TRP A 23 4.14 18.38 3.84
CA TRP A 23 2.93 18.36 3.01
C TRP A 23 2.53 16.91 2.72
N LEU A 24 1.47 16.43 3.38
CA LEU A 24 0.99 15.04 3.27
C LEU A 24 -0.30 14.92 2.44
N ALA A 25 -0.89 16.03 2.01
CA ALA A 25 -2.05 16.08 1.14
C ALA A 25 -1.65 16.01 -0.34
N ASN A 26 -2.54 15.50 -1.20
CA ASN A 26 -2.34 15.47 -2.63
C ASN A 26 -2.88 16.78 -3.26
N PRO A 27 -2.03 17.67 -3.82
CA PRO A 27 -2.46 18.95 -4.36
C PRO A 27 -3.32 18.84 -5.63
N LYS A 28 -3.44 17.64 -6.21
CA LYS A 28 -4.29 17.39 -7.39
C LYS A 28 -5.61 16.73 -7.04
N GLN A 29 -5.79 16.29 -5.79
CA GLN A 29 -7.03 15.68 -5.33
C GLN A 29 -8.03 16.78 -4.96
N ARG A 30 -9.20 16.79 -5.60
CA ARG A 30 -10.30 17.68 -5.26
C ARG A 30 -11.30 16.95 -4.37
N VAL A 31 -11.86 17.69 -3.43
CA VAL A 31 -12.90 17.24 -2.51
C VAL A 31 -14.13 18.11 -2.72
N TYR A 32 -15.29 17.49 -2.78
CA TYR A 32 -16.58 18.14 -3.01
C TYR A 32 -17.42 18.06 -1.74
N PHE A 33 -18.02 19.22 -1.36
CA PHE A 33 -18.83 19.36 -0.15
C PHE A 33 -20.31 19.13 -0.46
N GLY A 34 -20.99 18.38 0.43
CA GLY A 34 -22.41 18.06 0.29
C GLY A 34 -23.36 18.98 1.05
N ASP A 35 -22.84 19.95 1.80
CA ASP A 35 -23.61 20.87 2.65
C ASP A 35 -23.79 22.27 2.04
N ILE A 36 -23.47 22.45 0.77
CA ILE A 36 -23.54 23.76 0.08
C ILE A 36 -24.62 23.74 -1.00
N ASP A 37 -25.68 24.53 -0.81
CA ASP A 37 -26.83 24.60 -1.73
C ASP A 37 -26.57 25.48 -2.97
N ASN A 38 -25.92 26.64 -2.80
CA ASN A 38 -25.58 27.56 -3.89
C ASN A 38 -24.06 27.55 -4.10
N TYR A 39 -23.59 26.91 -5.15
CA TYR A 39 -22.18 26.59 -5.27
C TYR A 39 -21.55 26.97 -6.61
N TYR A 40 -20.27 27.22 -6.54
CA TYR A 40 -19.34 27.29 -7.66
C TYR A 40 -18.30 26.19 -7.50
N ILE A 41 -18.05 25.44 -8.57
CA ILE A 41 -16.97 24.45 -8.63
C ILE A 41 -15.79 25.07 -9.39
N GLY A 42 -14.62 25.16 -8.75
CA GLY A 42 -13.44 25.73 -9.36
C GLY A 42 -12.48 26.36 -8.36
N GLU A 43 -11.74 27.37 -8.80
CA GLU A 43 -10.77 28.05 -7.94
C GLU A 43 -11.40 29.28 -7.25
N ALA A 44 -11.09 29.47 -5.98
CA ALA A 44 -11.60 30.57 -5.16
C ALA A 44 -11.28 31.96 -5.79
N SER A 45 -10.14 32.08 -6.48
CA SER A 45 -9.75 33.31 -7.20
C SER A 45 -10.70 33.72 -8.33
N SER A 46 -11.49 32.76 -8.85
CA SER A 46 -12.47 33.00 -9.91
C SER A 46 -13.83 33.49 -9.37
N ILE A 47 -14.11 33.38 -8.06
CA ILE A 47 -15.39 33.78 -7.46
C ILE A 47 -15.76 35.25 -7.78
N PRO A 48 -14.86 36.22 -7.71
CA PRO A 48 -15.19 37.63 -8.02
C PRO A 48 -15.72 37.85 -9.43
N ILE A 49 -15.39 36.97 -10.40
CA ILE A 49 -15.85 37.06 -11.79
C ILE A 49 -17.34 36.71 -11.90
N TYR A 50 -17.81 35.79 -11.05
CA TYR A 50 -19.17 35.26 -11.07
C TYR A 50 -20.08 35.88 -10.00
N ALA A 51 -19.51 36.53 -8.99
CA ALA A 51 -20.25 37.20 -7.93
C ALA A 51 -20.91 38.49 -8.46
N THR A 52 -22.18 38.68 -8.11
CA THR A 52 -22.97 39.87 -8.38
C THR A 52 -23.45 40.49 -7.06
N PRO A 53 -23.87 41.77 -7.01
CA PRO A 53 -24.42 42.34 -5.79
C PRO A 53 -25.61 41.55 -5.18
N SER A 54 -26.33 40.79 -6.01
CA SER A 54 -27.48 39.99 -5.58
C SER A 54 -27.10 38.62 -5.02
N ASN A 55 -25.95 38.05 -5.35
CA ASN A 55 -25.55 36.70 -4.96
C ASN A 55 -24.24 36.65 -4.16
N VAL A 56 -23.55 37.77 -3.95
CA VAL A 56 -22.24 37.79 -3.30
C VAL A 56 -22.22 37.16 -1.90
N ASN A 57 -23.31 37.27 -1.14
CA ASN A 57 -23.42 36.71 0.20
C ASN A 57 -23.83 35.23 0.23
N THR A 58 -24.24 34.66 -0.90
CA THR A 58 -24.70 33.27 -1.03
C THR A 58 -23.80 32.44 -1.94
N PHE A 59 -22.87 33.12 -2.60
CA PHE A 59 -21.96 32.45 -3.52
C PHE A 59 -20.81 31.78 -2.76
N GLN A 60 -20.78 30.46 -2.77
CA GLN A 60 -19.82 29.67 -2.02
C GLN A 60 -19.08 28.69 -2.92
N LEU A 61 -17.90 28.30 -2.50
CA LEU A 61 -17.10 27.28 -3.17
C LEU A 61 -17.52 25.89 -2.67
N ALA A 62 -18.03 25.05 -3.59
CA ALA A 62 -18.47 23.70 -3.25
C ALA A 62 -17.38 22.64 -3.31
N ASP A 63 -16.16 23.02 -3.65
CA ASP A 63 -15.01 22.12 -3.69
C ASP A 63 -13.74 22.82 -3.21
N ASP A 64 -12.79 22.05 -2.73
CA ASP A 64 -11.45 22.50 -2.35
C ASP A 64 -10.41 21.43 -2.69
N ILE A 65 -9.13 21.77 -2.59
CA ILE A 65 -8.04 20.81 -2.65
C ILE A 65 -8.01 20.02 -1.35
N GLU A 66 -7.70 18.72 -1.46
CA GLU A 66 -7.49 17.87 -0.30
C GLU A 66 -6.68 18.57 0.80
N ARG A 67 -7.17 18.49 2.02
CA ARG A 67 -6.51 19.05 3.20
C ARG A 67 -6.35 17.98 4.27
N LEU A 68 -5.10 17.66 4.59
CA LEU A 68 -4.73 16.68 5.61
C LEU A 68 -3.76 17.32 6.61
N PRO A 69 -3.69 16.80 7.85
CA PRO A 69 -2.68 17.25 8.80
C PRO A 69 -1.26 17.13 8.23
N ASN A 70 -0.40 18.06 8.58
CA ASN A 70 1.00 18.09 8.14
C ASN A 70 1.91 17.13 8.92
N ASN A 71 1.34 16.33 9.81
CA ASN A 71 2.04 15.29 10.57
C ASN A 71 1.22 13.99 10.57
N ARG A 72 1.93 12.87 10.68
CA ARG A 72 1.33 11.53 10.81
C ARG A 72 2.27 10.63 11.58
N PHE A 73 1.76 10.01 12.64
CA PHE A 73 2.47 9.07 13.47
C PHE A 73 1.97 7.65 13.24
N LYS A 74 2.88 6.71 12.92
CA LYS A 74 2.55 5.36 12.47
C LYS A 74 3.29 4.32 13.29
N ILE A 75 2.61 3.24 13.65
CA ILE A 75 3.20 2.11 14.37
C ILE A 75 2.82 0.79 13.65
N PRO A 76 3.67 0.26 12.78
CA PRO A 76 3.55 -1.11 12.29
C PRO A 76 4.20 -2.10 13.26
N ILE A 77 3.46 -3.16 13.60
CA ILE A 77 3.93 -4.30 14.40
C ILE A 77 3.70 -5.56 13.59
N GLY A 78 4.67 -6.45 13.53
CA GLY A 78 4.47 -7.65 12.76
C GLY A 78 5.38 -8.80 13.12
N MET A 79 5.07 -9.94 12.50
CA MET A 79 5.84 -11.16 12.66
C MET A 79 6.02 -11.87 11.32
N ARG A 80 7.09 -12.63 11.23
CA ARG A 80 7.36 -13.59 10.15
C ARG A 80 7.58 -14.95 10.78
N PHE A 81 6.98 -15.96 10.19
CA PHE A 81 7.21 -17.34 10.58
C PHE A 81 7.58 -18.14 9.34
N ASN A 82 8.74 -18.79 9.39
CA ASN A 82 9.25 -19.66 8.35
C ASN A 82 9.27 -21.08 8.89
N TYR A 83 8.73 -22.02 8.12
CA TYR A 83 8.72 -23.43 8.46
C TYR A 83 9.20 -24.27 7.28
N TYR A 84 10.21 -25.08 7.52
CA TYR A 84 10.74 -26.03 6.56
C TYR A 84 10.01 -27.37 6.73
N ILE A 85 9.14 -27.65 5.76
CA ILE A 85 8.41 -28.92 5.73
C ILE A 85 9.37 -30.05 5.39
N ASN A 86 10.17 -29.85 4.32
CA ASN A 86 11.23 -30.74 3.88
C ASN A 86 12.22 -29.98 2.99
N GLU A 87 13.18 -30.66 2.36
CA GLU A 87 14.20 -30.06 1.49
C GLU A 87 13.64 -29.36 0.23
N ILE A 88 12.42 -29.73 -0.18
CA ILE A 88 11.75 -29.22 -1.38
C ILE A 88 10.80 -28.07 -1.05
N VAL A 89 10.05 -28.18 0.05
CA VAL A 89 8.94 -27.27 0.36
C VAL A 89 9.19 -26.52 1.66
N SER A 90 9.03 -25.21 1.63
CA SER A 90 8.99 -24.37 2.82
C SER A 90 7.72 -23.51 2.85
N LEU A 91 7.29 -23.17 4.05
CA LEU A 91 6.17 -22.27 4.30
C LEU A 91 6.73 -20.96 4.85
N ARG A 92 6.32 -19.84 4.27
CA ARG A 92 6.69 -18.50 4.75
C ARG A 92 5.43 -17.71 4.98
N THR A 93 5.21 -17.34 6.23
CA THR A 93 4.07 -16.51 6.61
C THR A 93 4.56 -15.15 7.10
N TYR A 94 3.73 -14.15 6.88
CA TYR A 94 3.94 -12.80 7.35
C TYR A 94 2.62 -12.24 7.82
N TYR A 95 2.61 -11.63 9.00
CA TYR A 95 1.48 -10.87 9.50
C TYR A 95 1.96 -9.52 9.99
N ARG A 96 1.18 -8.45 9.69
CA ARG A 96 1.42 -7.11 10.17
C ARG A 96 0.10 -6.48 10.60
N TYR A 97 0.08 -5.96 11.81
CA TYR A 97 -0.88 -4.98 12.28
C TYR A 97 -0.26 -3.59 12.18
N TYR A 98 -1.03 -2.64 11.70
CA TYR A 98 -0.62 -1.24 11.56
C TYR A 98 -1.72 -0.36 12.13
N PHE A 99 -1.33 0.70 12.83
CA PHE A 99 -2.24 1.76 13.23
C PHE A 99 -1.51 3.10 13.19
N ASP A 100 -2.29 4.19 13.05
CA ASP A 100 -1.78 5.55 13.02
C ASP A 100 -2.75 6.54 13.69
N ASP A 101 -2.30 7.79 13.85
CA ASP A 101 -3.06 8.89 14.42
C ASP A 101 -4.07 9.51 13.45
N TRP A 102 -4.15 9.02 12.21
CA TRP A 102 -5.21 9.38 11.26
C TRP A 102 -6.41 8.41 11.33
N GLY A 103 -6.45 7.49 12.31
CA GLY A 103 -7.52 6.53 12.54
C GLY A 103 -7.44 5.25 11.69
N ILE A 104 -6.41 5.10 10.85
CA ILE A 104 -6.24 3.88 10.06
C ILE A 104 -5.70 2.75 10.93
N ASN A 105 -6.44 1.66 10.96
CA ASN A 105 -6.01 0.37 11.49
C ASN A 105 -6.02 -0.63 10.35
N SER A 106 -4.93 -1.37 10.15
CA SER A 106 -4.87 -2.35 9.07
C SER A 106 -4.20 -3.66 9.45
N HIS A 107 -4.66 -4.73 8.80
CA HIS A 107 -4.13 -6.07 8.91
C HIS A 107 -3.62 -6.53 7.55
N THR A 108 -2.40 -7.03 7.53
CA THR A 108 -1.81 -7.69 6.37
C THR A 108 -1.43 -9.11 6.75
N ALA A 109 -1.98 -10.09 6.06
CA ALA A 109 -1.55 -11.48 6.16
C ALA A 109 -1.01 -11.95 4.81
N ASN A 110 0.14 -12.60 4.79
CA ASN A 110 0.75 -13.13 3.57
C ASN A 110 1.21 -14.57 3.81
N LEU A 111 0.95 -15.41 2.83
CA LEU A 111 1.41 -16.79 2.76
C LEU A 111 2.17 -16.98 1.45
N LYS A 112 3.38 -17.52 1.52
CA LYS A 112 4.21 -17.88 0.37
C LYS A 112 4.72 -19.31 0.57
N VAL A 113 4.62 -20.14 -0.46
CA VAL A 113 5.03 -21.54 -0.42
C VAL A 113 6.13 -21.78 -1.47
N PRO A 114 7.41 -21.54 -1.15
CA PRO A 114 8.51 -21.91 -2.03
C PRO A 114 8.60 -23.42 -2.20
N ILE A 115 8.64 -23.87 -3.47
CA ILE A 115 8.77 -25.25 -3.90
C ILE A 115 9.99 -25.34 -4.78
N LYS A 116 11.01 -26.03 -4.31
CA LYS A 116 12.27 -26.25 -5.04
C LYS A 116 12.06 -27.33 -6.09
N ILE A 117 12.05 -26.95 -7.36
CA ILE A 117 11.85 -27.89 -8.49
C ILE A 117 13.18 -28.55 -8.88
N SER A 118 14.28 -27.81 -8.77
CA SER A 118 15.63 -28.27 -8.99
C SER A 118 16.60 -27.44 -8.14
N GLU A 119 17.91 -27.75 -8.26
CA GLU A 119 18.93 -26.95 -7.57
C GLU A 119 18.94 -25.47 -7.95
N LYS A 120 18.45 -25.14 -9.17
CA LYS A 120 18.43 -23.78 -9.70
C LYS A 120 17.06 -23.13 -9.75
N PHE A 121 15.98 -23.91 -9.79
CA PHE A 121 14.63 -23.38 -9.96
C PHE A 121 13.76 -23.59 -8.74
N THR A 122 13.10 -22.51 -8.32
CA THR A 122 12.10 -22.51 -7.26
C THR A 122 10.82 -21.84 -7.76
N LEU A 123 9.68 -22.53 -7.62
CA LEU A 123 8.36 -21.94 -7.80
C LEU A 123 7.83 -21.46 -6.45
N TYR A 124 7.02 -20.38 -6.45
CA TYR A 124 6.46 -19.89 -5.20
C TYR A 124 5.07 -19.27 -5.38
N PRO A 125 4.00 -20.05 -5.29
CA PRO A 125 2.68 -19.48 -5.13
C PRO A 125 2.61 -18.64 -3.85
N SER A 126 1.80 -17.58 -3.90
CA SER A 126 1.60 -16.69 -2.76
C SER A 126 0.17 -16.18 -2.72
N TYR A 127 -0.30 -15.91 -1.51
CA TYR A 127 -1.57 -15.25 -1.26
C TYR A 127 -1.36 -14.16 -0.21
N ARG A 128 -1.94 -12.98 -0.44
CA ARG A 128 -1.95 -11.87 0.51
C ARG A 128 -3.36 -11.37 0.70
N TYR A 129 -3.75 -11.24 1.95
CA TYR A 129 -4.95 -10.55 2.38
C TYR A 129 -4.59 -9.24 3.05
N TYR A 130 -5.34 -8.20 2.74
CA TYR A 130 -5.22 -6.88 3.34
C TYR A 130 -6.60 -6.37 3.72
N ASN A 131 -6.70 -5.70 4.88
CA ASN A 131 -7.89 -5.01 5.35
C ASN A 131 -7.48 -3.74 6.07
N GLN A 132 -8.22 -2.65 5.87
CA GLN A 132 -8.02 -1.40 6.64
C GLN A 132 -9.36 -0.74 6.99
N THR A 133 -9.36 0.06 8.07
CA THR A 133 -10.40 1.05 8.37
C THR A 133 -10.19 2.29 7.50
N ALA A 134 -11.19 3.18 7.42
CA ALA A 134 -11.00 4.50 6.82
C ALA A 134 -10.19 5.40 7.74
N ALA A 135 -9.51 6.39 7.17
CA ALA A 135 -9.01 7.53 7.93
C ALA A 135 -10.17 8.39 8.46
N ASP A 136 -9.95 9.05 9.59
CA ASP A 136 -10.96 9.93 10.22
C ASP A 136 -11.37 11.11 9.31
N TYR A 137 -10.50 11.48 8.38
CA TYR A 137 -10.69 12.58 7.42
C TYR A 137 -11.31 12.14 6.10
N PHE A 138 -11.60 10.84 5.93
CA PHE A 138 -12.13 10.30 4.68
C PHE A 138 -13.65 10.36 4.63
N ALA A 139 -14.18 10.92 3.54
CA ALA A 139 -15.55 10.70 3.11
C ALA A 139 -15.65 10.57 1.58
N PRO A 140 -16.66 9.84 1.06
CA PRO A 140 -16.93 9.76 -0.38
C PRO A 140 -17.27 11.12 -1.00
N TYR A 141 -17.41 11.13 -2.32
CA TYR A 141 -17.83 12.27 -3.12
C TYR A 141 -19.12 12.90 -2.55
N GLU A 142 -19.13 14.23 -2.42
CA GLU A 142 -20.27 15.03 -1.89
C GLU A 142 -20.78 14.63 -0.49
N GLN A 143 -19.91 14.07 0.36
CA GLN A 143 -20.26 13.74 1.75
C GLN A 143 -19.43 14.50 2.79
N HIS A 144 -18.49 15.31 2.36
CA HIS A 144 -17.75 16.20 3.24
C HIS A 144 -18.59 17.42 3.65
N ILE A 145 -18.28 17.94 4.84
CA ILE A 145 -18.86 19.18 5.38
C ILE A 145 -17.82 20.29 5.18
N SER A 146 -18.25 21.42 4.61
CA SER A 146 -17.37 22.56 4.27
C SER A 146 -16.69 23.22 5.48
N THR A 147 -17.22 23.00 6.69
CA THR A 147 -16.66 23.49 7.97
C THR A 147 -15.57 22.58 8.56
N SER A 148 -15.33 21.39 7.97
CA SER A 148 -14.29 20.49 8.43
C SER A 148 -12.90 21.09 8.18
N GLU A 149 -12.00 20.95 9.14
CA GLU A 149 -10.61 21.44 9.01
C GLU A 149 -9.79 20.57 8.05
N PHE A 150 -9.99 19.24 8.08
CA PHE A 150 -9.30 18.25 7.26
C PHE A 150 -10.31 17.37 6.54
N TYR A 151 -10.02 17.04 5.29
CA TYR A 151 -10.88 16.24 4.42
C TYR A 151 -10.11 15.61 3.26
N THR A 152 -10.51 14.40 2.89
CA THR A 152 -10.01 13.67 1.73
C THR A 152 -11.08 12.77 1.14
N SER A 153 -11.13 12.68 -0.19
CA SER A 153 -11.87 11.67 -0.93
C SER A 153 -10.94 10.68 -1.64
N ASP A 154 -9.69 10.57 -1.17
CA ASP A 154 -8.77 9.55 -1.67
C ASP A 154 -9.17 8.16 -1.16
N TYR A 155 -9.59 7.30 -2.07
CA TYR A 155 -10.00 5.94 -1.77
C TYR A 155 -8.86 5.04 -1.25
N ASP A 156 -7.61 5.46 -1.32
CA ASP A 156 -6.52 4.77 -0.64
C ASP A 156 -6.55 4.97 0.88
N LEU A 157 -7.23 6.03 1.35
CA LEU A 157 -7.52 6.30 2.76
C LEU A 157 -8.90 5.79 3.21
N SER A 158 -9.68 5.17 2.32
CA SER A 158 -10.99 4.60 2.63
C SER A 158 -10.90 3.27 3.36
N LYS A 159 -12.03 2.80 3.88
CA LYS A 159 -12.16 1.42 4.37
C LYS A 159 -12.26 0.45 3.19
N PHE A 160 -11.36 -0.51 3.11
CA PHE A 160 -11.42 -1.58 2.12
C PHE A 160 -10.72 -2.86 2.57
N ASN A 161 -10.98 -3.93 1.84
CA ASN A 161 -10.18 -5.15 1.86
C ASN A 161 -9.67 -5.49 0.45
N ALA A 162 -8.56 -6.20 0.41
CA ALA A 162 -7.94 -6.62 -0.84
C ALA A 162 -7.38 -8.03 -0.74
N ASN A 163 -7.43 -8.74 -1.86
CA ASN A 163 -6.84 -10.04 -2.05
C ASN A 163 -5.82 -9.97 -3.18
N GLU A 164 -4.66 -10.58 -2.96
CA GLU A 164 -3.62 -10.68 -3.98
C GLU A 164 -3.18 -12.13 -4.12
N TYR A 165 -3.35 -12.68 -5.31
CA TYR A 165 -2.87 -14.00 -5.69
C TYR A 165 -1.61 -13.84 -6.52
N GLY A 166 -0.53 -14.47 -6.09
CA GLY A 166 0.76 -14.37 -6.76
C GLY A 166 1.32 -15.72 -7.14
N PHE A 167 2.03 -15.74 -8.24
CA PHE A 167 2.83 -16.88 -8.66
C PHE A 167 4.18 -16.38 -9.16
N GLY A 168 5.27 -16.99 -8.68
CA GLY A 168 6.61 -16.59 -9.09
C GLY A 168 7.51 -17.78 -9.37
N VAL A 169 8.53 -17.50 -10.18
CA VAL A 169 9.61 -18.41 -10.53
C VAL A 169 10.93 -17.70 -10.25
N SER A 170 11.79 -18.35 -9.49
CA SER A 170 13.14 -17.88 -9.22
C SER A 170 14.14 -18.85 -9.80
N TYR A 171 15.07 -18.33 -10.62
CA TYR A 171 16.28 -19.00 -11.01
C TYR A 171 17.42 -18.49 -10.15
N ALA A 172 18.22 -19.40 -9.59
CA ALA A 172 19.40 -19.04 -8.83
C ALA A 172 20.59 -19.92 -9.25
N ASP A 173 21.72 -19.29 -9.57
CA ASP A 173 22.98 -19.98 -9.84
C ASP A 173 24.04 -19.51 -8.83
N ILE A 174 24.37 -20.40 -7.91
CA ILE A 174 25.34 -20.11 -6.84
C ILE A 174 26.74 -19.81 -7.44
N PHE A 175 27.07 -20.47 -8.54
CA PHE A 175 28.36 -20.34 -9.21
C PHE A 175 28.42 -19.22 -10.24
N SER A 176 27.30 -18.51 -10.45
CA SER A 176 27.20 -17.35 -11.35
C SER A 176 27.82 -17.60 -12.73
N LYS A 177 27.56 -18.76 -13.35
CA LYS A 177 28.20 -19.18 -14.61
C LYS A 177 27.94 -18.25 -15.80
N LEU A 178 26.81 -17.53 -15.76
CA LEU A 178 26.47 -16.54 -16.77
C LEU A 178 27.03 -15.18 -16.38
N HIS A 179 27.97 -14.66 -17.17
CA HIS A 179 28.58 -13.37 -16.93
C HIS A 179 28.22 -12.37 -18.04
N ILE A 180 27.98 -11.14 -17.63
CA ILE A 180 27.92 -9.99 -18.52
C ILE A 180 29.07 -9.07 -18.09
N TRP A 181 30.17 -9.13 -18.83
CA TRP A 181 31.43 -8.46 -18.54
C TRP A 181 32.00 -8.91 -17.16
N LYS A 182 32.12 -8.00 -16.15
CA LYS A 182 32.58 -8.30 -14.78
C LYS A 182 31.44 -8.68 -13.81
N PHE A 183 30.21 -8.87 -14.33
CA PHE A 183 29.07 -9.15 -13.49
C PHE A 183 28.56 -10.58 -13.75
N GLY A 184 28.66 -11.44 -12.74
CA GLY A 184 28.07 -12.76 -12.74
C GLY A 184 26.58 -12.70 -12.40
N LEU A 185 25.71 -13.28 -13.23
CA LEU A 185 24.28 -13.37 -12.95
C LEU A 185 24.03 -14.41 -11.85
N LYS A 186 23.60 -13.97 -10.69
CA LYS A 186 23.33 -14.82 -9.54
C LYS A 186 21.90 -15.32 -9.48
N SER A 187 20.91 -14.47 -9.78
CA SER A 187 19.50 -14.89 -9.80
C SER A 187 18.66 -14.03 -10.72
N ILE A 188 17.61 -14.67 -11.23
CA ILE A 188 16.49 -14.03 -11.93
C ILE A 188 15.22 -14.40 -11.16
N ASP A 189 14.37 -13.42 -10.89
CA ASP A 189 13.09 -13.61 -10.24
C ASP A 189 11.98 -13.03 -11.13
N LEU A 190 10.99 -13.84 -11.49
CA LEU A 190 9.83 -13.43 -12.25
C LEU A 190 8.59 -13.69 -11.40
N LYS A 191 7.77 -12.69 -11.19
CA LYS A 191 6.56 -12.78 -10.39
C LYS A 191 5.38 -12.13 -11.09
N TYR A 192 4.24 -12.80 -11.08
CA TYR A 192 2.94 -12.26 -11.47
C TYR A 192 2.03 -12.20 -10.24
N ASN A 193 1.33 -11.09 -10.07
CA ASN A 193 0.31 -10.90 -9.06
C ASN A 193 -0.99 -10.40 -9.69
N ASN A 194 -2.11 -10.95 -9.27
CA ASN A 194 -3.44 -10.43 -9.50
C ASN A 194 -3.97 -9.84 -8.18
N TYR A 195 -4.10 -8.53 -8.12
CA TYR A 195 -4.61 -7.77 -6.98
C TYR A 195 -6.06 -7.38 -7.23
N LYS A 196 -6.93 -7.59 -6.24
CA LYS A 196 -8.34 -7.21 -6.28
C LYS A 196 -8.75 -6.55 -4.98
N ARG A 197 -9.34 -5.37 -5.08
CA ARG A 197 -9.92 -4.61 -3.97
C ARG A 197 -11.44 -4.68 -4.04
N ASN A 198 -12.13 -4.76 -2.89
CA ASN A 198 -13.60 -4.76 -2.85
C ASN A 198 -14.24 -3.45 -3.34
N THR A 199 -13.47 -2.37 -3.48
CA THR A 199 -13.88 -1.09 -4.08
C THR A 199 -13.85 -1.09 -5.61
N GLY A 200 -13.59 -2.24 -6.26
CA GLY A 200 -13.61 -2.39 -7.72
C GLY A 200 -12.23 -2.28 -8.40
N LEU A 201 -11.18 -1.88 -7.69
CA LEU A 201 -9.84 -1.83 -8.26
C LEU A 201 -9.29 -3.25 -8.52
N ILE A 202 -8.88 -3.50 -9.75
CA ILE A 202 -8.20 -4.73 -10.17
C ILE A 202 -6.88 -4.34 -10.85
N ALA A 203 -5.78 -4.97 -10.42
CA ALA A 203 -4.48 -4.77 -11.03
C ALA A 203 -3.78 -6.09 -11.30
N ASN A 204 -3.14 -6.19 -12.47
CA ASN A 204 -2.25 -7.28 -12.84
C ASN A 204 -0.83 -6.74 -12.84
N ILE A 205 0.05 -7.31 -12.03
CA ILE A 205 1.40 -6.80 -11.80
C ILE A 205 2.41 -7.88 -12.17
N ILE A 206 3.29 -7.55 -13.11
CA ILE A 206 4.45 -8.39 -13.45
C ILE A 206 5.69 -7.72 -12.89
N SER A 207 6.48 -8.47 -12.14
CA SER A 207 7.74 -7.99 -11.56
C SER A 207 8.88 -8.89 -12.02
N VAL A 208 9.98 -8.28 -12.46
CA VAL A 208 11.20 -8.98 -12.85
C VAL A 208 12.34 -8.43 -12.01
N GLY A 209 13.10 -9.31 -11.38
CA GLY A 209 14.26 -8.97 -10.58
C GLY A 209 15.50 -9.68 -11.08
N PHE A 210 16.63 -8.98 -11.10
CA PHE A 210 17.96 -9.54 -11.41
C PHE A 210 18.90 -9.27 -10.26
N LYS A 211 19.72 -10.26 -9.93
CA LYS A 211 20.81 -10.10 -8.97
C LYS A 211 22.12 -10.48 -9.62
N PHE A 212 23.05 -9.56 -9.59
CA PHE A 212 24.41 -9.75 -10.08
C PHE A 212 25.40 -9.74 -8.92
N VAL A 213 26.53 -10.41 -9.13
CA VAL A 213 27.71 -10.38 -8.25
C VAL A 213 28.84 -9.82 -9.09
N MET A 214 29.64 -8.94 -8.53
CA MET A 214 30.86 -8.43 -9.16
C MET A 214 32.03 -9.35 -8.75
N ASP A 215 32.76 -9.86 -9.75
CA ASP A 215 33.98 -10.63 -9.56
C ASP A 215 35.21 -9.72 -9.35
#